data_5c755abeda68ab9502bf80223dbfda35
#
_entry.id   5c755abeda68ab9502bf80223dbfda35
#
_cell.length_a   1.000
_cell.length_b   1.000
_cell.length_c   1.000
_cell.angle_alpha   90.00
_cell.angle_beta   90.00
_cell.angle_gamma   90.00
#
_symmetry.space_group_name_H-M   'P 1'
#
loop_
_entity.id
_entity.type
_entity.pdbx_description
1 polymer ?
#
loop_
_entity_poly.entity_id
_entity_poly.type
_entity_poly.pdbx_seq_one_letter_code
_entity_poly.pdbx_strand_id
1 'polypeptide(L)'
;MAAPGKISDGVVRIGVLNDQSGVYADFGGKGSVAAARLAIADFGGKVLGAPVELIDADHQNKADIAAGIARRWYDADKVDAIVELTSSSAALAVQQLTREKKRINIVTGAATSELTGKQCSPYGFHWAFDTHAMAKAVGGALVEQGGKDWFFLTADYAFGHSLEEQTAKFVKSKGGNVVGQVRHPLNAPDFSSFLLQAQNSGAKVIGLANAGMDTANAIKQAAEFGIVQGGQRLASLLVTLSEVHGLGLPAANGLVLSEGFYWDLDDKARAFGQRYQKVTGRMPNMIQAGTYSAVLQYLKAIEAAGTDDADAVATKLRAMPVEDAFSRNGKVLANGRMIHDMYLFEVKKPSESKQAFDYYKLLATIPGNQAFMTVEESGCPLAN
;
A
#
# COMPACT_ATOMS: atom_id res chain seq x y z
N MET A 1 -28.09 9.66 28.69
CA MET A 1 -26.64 9.70 28.87
C MET A 1 -26.15 8.32 28.51
N ALA A 2 -25.33 8.19 27.46
CA ALA A 2 -24.64 6.93 27.17
C ALA A 2 -23.72 6.60 28.35
N ALA A 3 -23.65 5.30 28.72
CA ALA A 3 -22.72 4.85 29.75
C ALA A 3 -21.29 5.26 29.35
N PRO A 4 -20.40 5.59 30.30
CA PRO A 4 -19.01 5.92 29.96
C PRO A 4 -18.40 4.78 29.12
N GLY A 5 -17.74 5.14 28.04
CA GLY A 5 -17.19 4.20 27.08
C GLY A 5 -16.32 3.15 27.75
N LYS A 6 -16.56 1.88 27.43
CA LYS A 6 -15.87 0.76 28.05
C LYS A 6 -14.85 0.19 27.09
N ILE A 7 -13.59 0.29 27.45
CA ILE A 7 -12.50 -0.48 26.85
C ILE A 7 -12.44 -1.84 27.54
N SER A 8 -12.45 -2.93 26.77
CA SER A 8 -12.74 -4.31 27.22
C SER A 8 -11.79 -4.81 28.29
N ASP A 9 -10.50 -4.50 28.23
CA ASP A 9 -9.47 -4.89 29.22
C ASP A 9 -8.72 -3.69 29.83
N GLY A 10 -9.18 -2.45 29.55
CA GLY A 10 -8.61 -1.22 30.08
C GLY A 10 -7.41 -0.69 29.28
N VAL A 11 -7.04 -1.30 28.17
CA VAL A 11 -5.94 -0.91 27.27
C VAL A 11 -6.37 -1.13 25.84
N VAL A 12 -6.06 -0.21 24.93
CA VAL A 12 -6.20 -0.45 23.49
C VAL A 12 -4.85 -0.86 22.93
N ARG A 13 -4.76 -2.07 22.38
CA ARG A 13 -3.52 -2.61 21.79
C ARG A 13 -3.59 -2.66 20.28
N ILE A 14 -2.64 -2.01 19.62
CA ILE A 14 -2.48 -2.00 18.16
C ILE A 14 -1.22 -2.78 17.81
N GLY A 15 -1.35 -3.76 16.91
CA GLY A 15 -0.25 -4.56 16.39
C GLY A 15 0.14 -4.10 14.99
N VAL A 16 1.39 -3.67 14.77
CA VAL A 16 1.97 -3.50 13.43
C VAL A 16 2.63 -4.81 13.03
N LEU A 17 2.02 -5.52 12.09
CA LEU A 17 2.50 -6.80 11.60
C LEU A 17 2.93 -6.65 10.13
N ASN A 18 4.24 -6.64 9.88
CA ASN A 18 4.76 -6.33 8.55
C ASN A 18 6.09 -7.01 8.25
N ASP A 19 6.64 -6.80 7.07
CA ASP A 19 8.01 -7.22 6.72
C ASP A 19 9.02 -6.21 7.26
N GLN A 20 9.89 -6.63 8.18
CA GLN A 20 10.90 -5.76 8.79
C GLN A 20 12.32 -6.12 8.38
N SER A 21 12.52 -7.24 7.70
CA SER A 21 13.84 -7.76 7.35
C SER A 21 14.00 -8.24 5.91
N GLY A 22 12.91 -8.36 5.15
CA GLY A 22 12.89 -8.86 3.77
C GLY A 22 12.81 -7.74 2.72
N VAL A 23 12.27 -8.10 1.54
CA VAL A 23 12.22 -7.24 0.35
C VAL A 23 11.39 -5.97 0.52
N TYR A 24 10.49 -5.92 1.50
CA TYR A 24 9.61 -4.80 1.80
C TYR A 24 10.01 -4.03 3.06
N ALA A 25 11.19 -4.29 3.63
CA ALA A 25 11.63 -3.65 4.87
C ALA A 25 11.73 -2.11 4.74
N ASP A 26 12.19 -1.60 3.60
CA ASP A 26 12.24 -0.15 3.31
C ASP A 26 10.90 0.41 2.82
N PHE A 27 10.02 -0.45 2.30
CA PHE A 27 8.71 -0.10 1.79
C PHE A 27 7.73 0.22 2.93
N GLY A 28 7.66 -0.62 3.96
CA GLY A 28 6.86 -0.44 5.18
C GLY A 28 7.73 -0.49 6.44
N GLY A 29 8.10 -1.69 6.83
CA GLY A 29 9.05 -2.03 7.89
C GLY A 29 8.93 -1.21 9.19
N LYS A 30 10.07 -0.88 9.76
CA LYS A 30 10.14 -0.03 10.98
C LYS A 30 9.65 1.40 10.72
N GLY A 31 9.62 1.85 9.46
CA GLY A 31 9.02 3.14 9.09
C GLY A 31 7.52 3.20 9.39
N SER A 32 6.78 2.13 9.10
CA SER A 32 5.35 2.04 9.45
C SER A 32 5.14 1.97 10.97
N VAL A 33 6.02 1.31 11.70
CA VAL A 33 5.98 1.31 13.19
C VAL A 33 6.17 2.73 13.73
N ALA A 34 7.12 3.50 13.19
CA ALA A 34 7.34 4.90 13.56
C ALA A 34 6.12 5.78 13.25
N ALA A 35 5.49 5.57 12.08
CA ALA A 35 4.27 6.27 11.68
C ALA A 35 3.09 5.98 12.64
N ALA A 36 2.91 4.71 13.02
CA ALA A 36 1.89 4.32 13.99
C ALA A 36 2.13 4.97 15.37
N ARG A 37 3.38 5.03 15.84
CA ARG A 37 3.74 5.73 17.09
C ARG A 37 3.45 7.22 17.03
N LEU A 38 3.71 7.88 15.90
CA LEU A 38 3.38 9.29 15.70
C LEU A 38 1.85 9.50 15.76
N ALA A 39 1.05 8.63 15.15
CA ALA A 39 -0.40 8.72 15.20
C ALA A 39 -0.96 8.58 16.63
N ILE A 40 -0.42 7.63 17.41
CA ILE A 40 -0.79 7.45 18.82
C ILE A 40 -0.42 8.70 19.64
N ALA A 41 0.77 9.24 19.43
CA ALA A 41 1.22 10.45 20.12
C ALA A 41 0.35 11.67 19.78
N ASP A 42 0.00 11.85 18.52
CA ASP A 42 -0.87 12.94 18.04
C ASP A 42 -2.30 12.82 18.56
N PHE A 43 -2.78 11.61 18.78
CA PHE A 43 -4.08 11.38 19.42
C PHE A 43 -4.05 11.62 20.94
N GLY A 44 -2.86 11.69 21.55
CA GLY A 44 -2.69 11.95 22.98
C GLY A 44 -2.34 10.72 23.83
N GLY A 45 -2.02 9.58 23.19
CA GLY A 45 -1.58 8.35 23.87
C GLY A 45 -2.65 7.59 24.65
N LYS A 46 -3.90 8.08 24.66
CA LYS A 46 -5.05 7.49 25.36
C LYS A 46 -6.31 7.65 24.55
N VAL A 47 -7.24 6.71 24.67
CA VAL A 47 -8.60 6.80 24.11
C VAL A 47 -9.62 6.37 25.16
N LEU A 48 -10.68 7.16 25.36
CA LEU A 48 -11.68 6.92 26.41
C LEU A 48 -11.08 6.74 27.83
N GLY A 49 -9.94 7.39 28.09
CA GLY A 49 -9.19 7.28 29.35
C GLY A 49 -8.22 6.09 29.45
N ALA A 50 -8.33 5.10 28.57
CA ALA A 50 -7.43 3.95 28.52
C ALA A 50 -6.14 4.26 27.74
N PRO A 51 -4.97 3.75 28.16
CA PRO A 51 -3.74 3.89 27.41
C PRO A 51 -3.81 3.13 26.07
N VAL A 52 -3.08 3.65 25.07
CA VAL A 52 -2.88 2.98 23.77
C VAL A 52 -1.48 2.40 23.75
N GLU A 53 -1.38 1.08 23.58
CA GLU A 53 -0.12 0.34 23.44
C GLU A 53 0.12 -0.06 21.99
N LEU A 54 1.38 -0.02 21.55
CA LEU A 54 1.81 -0.49 20.25
C LEU A 54 2.81 -1.62 20.40
N ILE A 55 2.49 -2.74 19.74
CA ILE A 55 3.44 -3.84 19.56
C ILE A 55 3.72 -4.02 18.06
N ASP A 56 4.86 -4.60 17.73
CA ASP A 56 5.21 -4.88 16.34
C ASP A 56 5.92 -6.23 16.18
N ALA A 57 5.77 -6.84 15.02
CA ALA A 57 6.45 -8.08 14.67
C ALA A 57 6.72 -8.19 13.17
N ASP A 58 7.77 -8.95 12.85
CA ASP A 58 8.19 -9.27 11.49
C ASP A 58 7.54 -10.59 11.02
N HIS A 59 6.73 -10.53 9.97
CA HIS A 59 6.13 -11.72 9.37
C HIS A 59 6.99 -12.33 8.24
N GLN A 60 8.13 -11.69 7.88
CA GLN A 60 9.10 -12.19 6.91
C GLN A 60 8.48 -12.54 5.53
N ASN A 61 7.41 -11.87 5.14
CA ASN A 61 6.59 -12.15 3.94
C ASN A 61 6.01 -13.58 3.87
N LYS A 62 5.86 -14.25 5.01
CA LYS A 62 5.31 -15.61 5.12
C LYS A 62 3.92 -15.58 5.74
N ALA A 63 2.93 -16.09 5.00
CA ALA A 63 1.53 -16.08 5.42
C ALA A 63 1.28 -16.93 6.70
N ASP A 64 1.99 -18.04 6.85
CA ASP A 64 1.90 -18.92 8.02
C ASP A 64 2.47 -18.26 9.28
N ILE A 65 3.61 -17.55 9.16
CA ILE A 65 4.18 -16.76 10.26
C ILE A 65 3.23 -15.64 10.66
N ALA A 66 2.71 -14.88 9.67
CA ALA A 66 1.75 -13.82 9.93
C ALA A 66 0.49 -14.31 10.65
N ALA A 67 -0.08 -15.44 10.19
CA ALA A 67 -1.24 -16.06 10.79
C ALA A 67 -0.95 -16.56 12.22
N GLY A 68 0.22 -17.15 12.45
CA GLY A 68 0.66 -17.61 13.78
C GLY A 68 0.80 -16.46 14.78
N ILE A 69 1.43 -15.36 14.37
CA ILE A 69 1.58 -14.14 15.18
C ILE A 69 0.20 -13.52 15.46
N ALA A 70 -0.65 -13.35 14.43
CA ALA A 70 -1.97 -12.75 14.57
C ALA A 70 -2.85 -13.58 15.54
N ARG A 71 -2.82 -14.91 15.45
CA ARG A 71 -3.56 -15.78 16.38
C ARG A 71 -3.10 -15.57 17.80
N ARG A 72 -1.78 -15.58 18.06
CA ARG A 72 -1.24 -15.33 19.40
C ARG A 72 -1.64 -13.94 19.90
N TRP A 73 -1.54 -12.92 19.07
CA TRP A 73 -1.89 -11.54 19.41
C TRP A 73 -3.34 -11.40 19.83
N TYR A 74 -4.28 -12.03 19.09
CA TYR A 74 -5.69 -11.97 19.42
C TYR A 74 -6.05 -12.83 20.64
N ASP A 75 -5.48 -14.02 20.77
CA ASP A 75 -5.87 -14.97 21.82
C ASP A 75 -5.17 -14.70 23.16
N ALA A 76 -3.86 -14.41 23.13
CA ALA A 76 -3.04 -14.24 24.33
C ALA A 76 -2.74 -12.77 24.66
N ASP A 77 -2.28 -12.01 23.67
CA ASP A 77 -1.78 -10.65 23.89
C ASP A 77 -2.90 -9.59 23.84
N LYS A 78 -4.14 -9.98 23.53
CA LYS A 78 -5.34 -9.13 23.51
C LYS A 78 -5.21 -7.91 22.60
N VAL A 79 -4.65 -8.10 21.42
CA VAL A 79 -4.58 -7.06 20.39
C VAL A 79 -5.98 -6.77 19.83
N ASP A 80 -6.35 -5.50 19.73
CA ASP A 80 -7.65 -5.06 19.25
C ASP A 80 -7.68 -4.89 17.74
N ALA A 81 -6.57 -4.38 17.17
CA ALA A 81 -6.42 -4.20 15.73
C ALA A 81 -5.01 -4.54 15.25
N ILE A 82 -4.92 -5.20 14.09
CA ILE A 82 -3.67 -5.40 13.36
C ILE A 82 -3.66 -4.44 12.18
N VAL A 83 -2.55 -3.74 12.00
CA VAL A 83 -2.37 -2.75 10.94
C VAL A 83 -1.16 -3.06 10.08
N GLU A 84 -1.13 -2.48 8.90
CA GLU A 84 -0.10 -2.50 7.86
C GLU A 84 -0.16 -3.76 6.98
N LEU A 85 0.36 -4.92 7.40
CA LEU A 85 0.30 -6.20 6.68
C LEU A 85 0.85 -6.10 5.24
N THR A 86 2.15 -5.88 5.08
CA THR A 86 2.82 -5.58 3.80
C THR A 86 2.63 -6.64 2.71
N SER A 87 2.59 -7.93 3.03
CA SER A 87 2.43 -9.01 2.05
C SER A 87 0.96 -9.33 1.78
N SER A 88 0.56 -9.38 0.51
CA SER A 88 -0.83 -9.73 0.13
C SER A 88 -1.24 -11.12 0.63
N SER A 89 -0.36 -12.12 0.57
CA SER A 89 -0.65 -13.46 1.10
C SER A 89 -0.81 -13.44 2.62
N ALA A 90 0.05 -12.69 3.33
CA ALA A 90 -0.06 -12.51 4.77
C ALA A 90 -1.34 -11.77 5.15
N ALA A 91 -1.66 -10.69 4.44
CA ALA A 91 -2.87 -9.89 4.69
C ALA A 91 -4.16 -10.71 4.49
N LEU A 92 -4.25 -11.52 3.45
CA LEU A 92 -5.39 -12.41 3.22
C LEU A 92 -5.56 -13.44 4.33
N ALA A 93 -4.46 -14.06 4.77
CA ALA A 93 -4.48 -15.04 5.86
C ALA A 93 -4.89 -14.41 7.20
N VAL A 94 -4.36 -13.22 7.51
CA VAL A 94 -4.72 -12.48 8.73
C VAL A 94 -6.17 -12.00 8.65
N GLN A 95 -6.64 -11.51 7.50
CA GLN A 95 -8.03 -11.06 7.33
C GLN A 95 -9.04 -12.18 7.58
N GLN A 96 -8.73 -13.42 7.18
CA GLN A 96 -9.57 -14.57 7.53
C GLN A 96 -9.65 -14.75 9.03
N LEU A 97 -8.52 -14.71 9.74
CA LEU A 97 -8.49 -14.82 11.22
C LEU A 97 -9.25 -13.67 11.90
N THR A 98 -9.10 -12.43 11.44
CA THR A 98 -9.82 -11.29 12.02
C THR A 98 -11.32 -11.42 11.85
N ARG A 99 -11.79 -11.98 10.74
CA ARG A 99 -13.20 -12.30 10.53
C ARG A 99 -13.71 -13.34 11.54
N GLU A 100 -12.97 -14.43 11.72
CA GLU A 100 -13.32 -15.49 12.67
C GLU A 100 -13.31 -15.01 14.13
N LYS A 101 -12.35 -14.15 14.47
CA LYS A 101 -12.13 -13.64 15.84
C LYS A 101 -12.94 -12.37 16.15
N LYS A 102 -13.64 -11.79 15.16
CA LYS A 102 -14.27 -10.47 15.25
C LYS A 102 -13.31 -9.41 15.78
N ARG A 103 -12.20 -9.23 15.06
CA ARG A 103 -11.15 -8.23 15.33
C ARG A 103 -10.90 -7.38 14.09
N ILE A 104 -10.37 -6.19 14.27
CA ILE A 104 -10.12 -5.26 13.18
C ILE A 104 -8.76 -5.55 12.53
N ASN A 105 -8.69 -5.51 11.18
CA ASN A 105 -7.45 -5.32 10.46
C ASN A 105 -7.57 -4.14 9.50
N ILE A 106 -6.52 -3.30 9.45
CA ILE A 106 -6.45 -2.16 8.51
C ILE A 106 -5.16 -2.30 7.71
N VAL A 107 -5.31 -2.69 6.45
CA VAL A 107 -4.19 -2.99 5.56
C VAL A 107 -3.73 -1.72 4.85
N THR A 108 -2.48 -1.36 4.99
CA THR A 108 -1.85 -0.21 4.34
C THR A 108 -0.72 -0.60 3.40
N GLY A 109 -0.12 -1.77 3.60
CA GLY A 109 1.05 -2.22 2.88
C GLY A 109 0.79 -3.28 1.81
N ALA A 110 -0.15 -4.21 2.02
CA ALA A 110 -0.53 -5.16 0.99
C ALA A 110 -1.46 -4.53 -0.05
N ALA A 111 -1.36 -4.99 -1.29
CA ALA A 111 -2.01 -4.33 -2.42
C ALA A 111 -3.15 -5.11 -3.06
N THR A 112 -3.26 -6.44 -2.86
CA THR A 112 -4.27 -7.22 -3.61
C THR A 112 -5.68 -6.66 -3.45
N SER A 113 -6.36 -6.42 -4.56
CA SER A 113 -7.76 -5.96 -4.57
C SER A 113 -8.74 -6.99 -4.01
N GLU A 114 -8.32 -8.26 -3.84
CA GLU A 114 -9.13 -9.31 -3.22
C GLU A 114 -9.53 -9.00 -1.77
N LEU A 115 -8.73 -8.20 -1.04
CA LEU A 115 -9.02 -7.81 0.35
C LEU A 115 -10.37 -7.07 0.51
N THR A 116 -10.80 -6.33 -0.49
CA THR A 116 -12.08 -5.64 -0.54
C THR A 116 -12.97 -6.13 -1.70
N GLY A 117 -12.50 -7.18 -2.40
CA GLY A 117 -13.20 -7.92 -3.43
C GLY A 117 -13.82 -9.20 -2.85
N LYS A 118 -13.58 -10.33 -3.51
CA LYS A 118 -14.15 -11.64 -3.13
C LYS A 118 -13.81 -12.08 -1.70
N GLN A 119 -12.70 -11.61 -1.15
CA GLN A 119 -12.23 -11.93 0.21
C GLN A 119 -12.57 -10.84 1.25
N CYS A 120 -13.46 -9.89 0.91
CA CYS A 120 -13.83 -8.80 1.83
C CYS A 120 -14.34 -9.32 3.18
N SER A 121 -14.15 -8.53 4.22
CA SER A 121 -14.52 -8.87 5.59
C SER A 121 -15.26 -7.69 6.25
N PRO A 122 -16.26 -7.94 7.12
CA PRO A 122 -16.90 -6.86 7.88
C PRO A 122 -15.91 -6.13 8.78
N TYR A 123 -14.79 -6.76 9.15
CA TYR A 123 -13.75 -6.22 10.03
C TYR A 123 -12.46 -5.85 9.30
N GLY A 124 -12.39 -6.08 7.98
CA GLY A 124 -11.24 -5.79 7.13
C GLY A 124 -11.38 -4.44 6.45
N PHE A 125 -10.30 -3.65 6.48
CA PHE A 125 -10.20 -2.36 5.83
C PHE A 125 -8.93 -2.30 5.00
N HIS A 126 -9.02 -1.73 3.81
CA HIS A 126 -7.88 -1.58 2.90
C HIS A 126 -7.66 -0.09 2.63
N TRP A 127 -6.49 0.46 2.97
CA TRP A 127 -6.35 1.89 3.22
C TRP A 127 -5.62 2.66 2.13
N ALA A 128 -4.32 2.42 1.94
CA ALA A 128 -3.47 3.33 1.20
C ALA A 128 -3.56 3.20 -0.33
N PHE A 129 -3.67 1.98 -0.86
CA PHE A 129 -3.71 1.71 -2.29
C PHE A 129 -4.21 0.28 -2.55
N ASP A 130 -4.41 -0.09 -3.82
CA ASP A 130 -4.62 -1.48 -4.24
C ASP A 130 -4.12 -1.70 -5.68
N THR A 131 -4.09 -2.96 -6.08
CA THR A 131 -3.62 -3.36 -7.42
C THR A 131 -4.46 -2.77 -8.54
N HIS A 132 -5.76 -2.52 -8.31
CA HIS A 132 -6.63 -1.87 -9.30
C HIS A 132 -6.23 -0.41 -9.52
N ALA A 133 -6.08 0.37 -8.43
CA ALA A 133 -5.73 1.78 -8.52
C ALA A 133 -4.35 1.98 -9.17
N MET A 134 -3.37 1.13 -8.82
CA MET A 134 -2.02 1.17 -9.40
C MET A 134 -2.04 0.83 -10.88
N ALA A 135 -2.72 -0.25 -11.26
CA ALA A 135 -2.86 -0.69 -12.65
C ALA A 135 -3.54 0.39 -13.52
N LYS A 136 -4.60 1.00 -13.01
CA LYS A 136 -5.34 2.04 -13.71
C LYS A 136 -4.52 3.31 -13.92
N ALA A 137 -3.83 3.77 -12.88
CA ALA A 137 -3.05 4.99 -12.96
C ALA A 137 -1.86 4.86 -13.91
N VAL A 138 -0.99 3.87 -13.69
CA VAL A 138 0.25 3.71 -14.48
C VAL A 138 -0.03 3.01 -15.82
N GLY A 139 -0.77 1.90 -15.80
CA GLY A 139 -1.09 1.14 -17.00
C GLY A 139 -1.91 1.96 -17.99
N GLY A 140 -2.95 2.66 -17.52
CA GLY A 140 -3.77 3.54 -18.34
C GLY A 140 -2.96 4.65 -19.01
N ALA A 141 -2.13 5.37 -18.25
CA ALA A 141 -1.31 6.45 -18.77
C ALA A 141 -0.33 5.99 -19.86
N LEU A 142 0.31 4.84 -19.68
CA LEU A 142 1.28 4.33 -20.66
C LEU A 142 0.63 3.82 -21.95
N VAL A 143 -0.55 3.21 -21.89
CA VAL A 143 -1.30 2.82 -23.10
C VAL A 143 -1.73 4.05 -23.89
N GLU A 144 -2.23 5.09 -23.26
CA GLU A 144 -2.61 6.35 -23.90
C GLU A 144 -1.41 7.06 -24.56
N GLN A 145 -0.20 6.84 -24.05
CA GLN A 145 1.05 7.31 -24.67
C GLN A 145 1.59 6.39 -25.78
N GLY A 146 0.80 5.43 -26.28
CA GLY A 146 1.14 4.54 -27.39
C GLY A 146 1.83 3.22 -27.01
N GLY A 147 1.98 2.92 -25.74
CA GLY A 147 2.51 1.63 -25.24
C GLY A 147 1.46 0.53 -25.34
N LYS A 148 1.28 -0.09 -26.52
CA LYS A 148 0.21 -1.06 -26.75
C LYS A 148 0.59 -2.51 -26.47
N ASP A 149 1.82 -2.92 -26.73
CA ASP A 149 2.26 -4.31 -26.56
C ASP A 149 3.03 -4.45 -25.26
N TRP A 150 2.52 -5.27 -24.36
CA TRP A 150 3.01 -5.44 -22.99
C TRP A 150 3.56 -6.84 -22.75
N PHE A 151 4.69 -6.91 -22.07
CA PHE A 151 5.22 -8.13 -21.45
C PHE A 151 5.31 -7.92 -19.95
N PHE A 152 4.86 -8.88 -19.14
CA PHE A 152 4.92 -8.76 -17.69
C PHE A 152 6.08 -9.52 -17.09
N LEU A 153 6.76 -8.90 -16.13
CA LEU A 153 7.73 -9.49 -15.23
C LEU A 153 7.12 -9.45 -13.83
N THR A 154 6.70 -10.63 -13.33
CA THR A 154 5.73 -10.74 -12.25
C THR A 154 6.29 -11.52 -11.07
N ALA A 155 6.17 -10.96 -9.85
CA ALA A 155 6.45 -11.69 -8.61
C ALA A 155 5.46 -12.85 -8.44
N ASP A 156 5.95 -14.08 -8.26
CA ASP A 156 5.14 -15.31 -8.28
C ASP A 156 4.39 -15.56 -6.96
N TYR A 157 3.50 -14.64 -6.58
CA TYR A 157 2.59 -14.78 -5.45
C TYR A 157 1.36 -13.86 -5.59
N ALA A 158 0.42 -13.92 -4.61
CA ALA A 158 -0.88 -13.26 -4.67
C ALA A 158 -0.84 -11.79 -5.13
N PHE A 159 0.14 -11.01 -4.68
CA PHE A 159 0.29 -9.60 -5.09
C PHE A 159 0.64 -9.46 -6.57
N GLY A 160 1.70 -10.12 -7.02
CA GLY A 160 2.16 -10.00 -8.41
C GLY A 160 1.08 -10.47 -9.39
N HIS A 161 0.42 -11.58 -9.10
CA HIS A 161 -0.69 -12.10 -9.89
C HIS A 161 -1.85 -11.09 -9.98
N SER A 162 -2.25 -10.50 -8.86
CA SER A 162 -3.30 -9.49 -8.82
C SER A 162 -2.93 -8.25 -9.63
N LEU A 163 -1.70 -7.74 -9.50
CA LEU A 163 -1.24 -6.56 -10.22
C LEU A 163 -1.13 -6.80 -11.72
N GLU A 164 -0.59 -7.96 -12.13
CA GLU A 164 -0.54 -8.38 -13.54
C GLU A 164 -1.97 -8.46 -14.12
N GLU A 165 -2.88 -9.16 -13.44
CA GLU A 165 -4.26 -9.34 -13.90
C GLU A 165 -4.99 -8.00 -14.06
N GLN A 166 -4.92 -7.13 -13.06
CA GLN A 166 -5.56 -5.81 -13.12
C GLN A 166 -4.97 -4.96 -14.25
N THR A 167 -3.63 -4.95 -14.39
CA THR A 167 -2.98 -4.17 -15.45
C THR A 167 -3.32 -4.72 -16.82
N ALA A 168 -3.31 -6.04 -17.01
CA ALA A 168 -3.69 -6.68 -18.26
C ALA A 168 -5.13 -6.35 -18.68
N LYS A 169 -6.08 -6.28 -17.73
CA LYS A 169 -7.46 -5.84 -18.00
C LYS A 169 -7.49 -4.41 -18.55
N PHE A 170 -6.78 -3.48 -17.93
CA PHE A 170 -6.73 -2.08 -18.39
C PHE A 170 -6.05 -1.96 -19.75
N VAL A 171 -4.92 -2.62 -19.96
CA VAL A 171 -4.22 -2.65 -21.23
C VAL A 171 -5.16 -3.10 -22.35
N LYS A 172 -5.86 -4.24 -22.17
CA LYS A 172 -6.80 -4.78 -23.15
C LYS A 172 -8.01 -3.86 -23.36
N SER A 173 -8.58 -3.28 -22.31
CA SER A 173 -9.73 -2.38 -22.42
C SER A 173 -9.43 -1.09 -23.20
N LYS A 174 -8.15 -0.69 -23.25
CA LYS A 174 -7.66 0.46 -24.01
C LYS A 174 -7.10 0.08 -25.40
N GLY A 175 -7.31 -1.17 -25.85
CA GLY A 175 -6.88 -1.65 -27.15
C GLY A 175 -5.39 -2.03 -27.24
N GLY A 176 -4.77 -2.30 -26.12
CA GLY A 176 -3.41 -2.88 -26.03
C GLY A 176 -3.44 -4.42 -25.97
N ASN A 177 -2.27 -5.02 -26.09
CA ASN A 177 -2.07 -6.46 -26.09
C ASN A 177 -1.10 -6.88 -25.01
N VAL A 178 -1.30 -8.08 -24.45
CA VAL A 178 -0.31 -8.76 -23.60
C VAL A 178 0.34 -9.84 -24.47
N VAL A 179 1.62 -9.64 -24.79
CA VAL A 179 2.39 -10.54 -25.68
C VAL A 179 3.10 -11.65 -24.93
N GLY A 180 3.20 -11.56 -23.61
CA GLY A 180 3.77 -12.60 -22.77
C GLY A 180 4.00 -12.16 -21.33
N GLN A 181 4.49 -13.09 -20.56
CA GLN A 181 4.84 -12.89 -19.15
C GLN A 181 5.90 -13.86 -18.71
N VAL A 182 6.65 -13.50 -17.65
CA VAL A 182 7.55 -14.37 -16.92
C VAL A 182 7.38 -14.11 -15.42
N ARG A 183 7.50 -15.15 -14.63
CA ARG A 183 7.37 -15.08 -13.18
C ARG A 183 8.71 -15.31 -12.49
N HIS A 184 8.97 -14.55 -11.44
CA HIS A 184 10.16 -14.67 -10.62
C HIS A 184 9.79 -14.94 -9.15
N PRO A 185 10.62 -15.69 -8.41
CA PRO A 185 10.40 -15.87 -6.98
C PRO A 185 10.57 -14.56 -6.24
N LEU A 186 9.89 -14.43 -5.10
CA LEU A 186 10.06 -13.28 -4.20
C LEU A 186 11.52 -13.26 -3.69
N ASN A 187 12.10 -12.05 -3.60
CA ASN A 187 13.49 -11.84 -3.20
C ASN A 187 14.49 -12.47 -4.19
N ALA A 188 14.27 -12.29 -5.49
CA ALA A 188 15.17 -12.77 -6.52
C ALA A 188 16.47 -11.94 -6.53
N PRO A 189 17.64 -12.58 -6.42
CA PRO A 189 18.90 -11.85 -6.42
C PRO A 189 19.35 -11.42 -7.83
N ASP A 190 18.85 -12.10 -8.86
CA ASP A 190 19.23 -11.90 -10.26
C ASP A 190 18.00 -11.91 -11.16
N PHE A 191 17.85 -10.86 -11.96
CA PHE A 191 16.77 -10.67 -12.92
C PHE A 191 17.19 -10.87 -14.36
N SER A 192 18.46 -11.22 -14.63
CA SER A 192 19.05 -11.29 -15.99
C SER A 192 18.24 -12.16 -16.95
N SER A 193 17.90 -13.38 -16.54
CA SER A 193 17.15 -14.32 -17.39
C SER A 193 15.72 -13.86 -17.65
N PHE A 194 15.06 -13.23 -16.68
CA PHE A 194 13.72 -12.70 -16.80
C PHE A 194 13.68 -11.46 -17.72
N LEU A 195 14.66 -10.57 -17.54
CA LEU A 195 14.81 -9.36 -18.36
C LEU A 195 15.17 -9.69 -19.81
N LEU A 196 16.00 -10.71 -20.05
CA LEU A 196 16.32 -11.17 -21.40
C LEU A 196 15.08 -11.71 -22.14
N GLN A 197 14.22 -12.46 -21.45
CA GLN A 197 12.94 -12.90 -22.01
C GLN A 197 12.03 -11.71 -22.35
N ALA A 198 11.94 -10.72 -21.45
CA ALA A 198 11.17 -9.51 -21.69
C ALA A 198 11.74 -8.71 -22.88
N GLN A 199 13.05 -8.55 -22.99
CA GLN A 199 13.71 -7.87 -24.09
C GLN A 199 13.43 -8.56 -25.44
N ASN A 200 13.55 -9.88 -25.48
CA ASN A 200 13.33 -10.68 -26.69
C ASN A 200 11.86 -10.79 -27.08
N SER A 201 10.92 -10.44 -26.23
CA SER A 201 9.48 -10.50 -26.53
C SER A 201 9.03 -9.51 -27.62
N GLY A 202 9.83 -8.47 -27.87
CA GLY A 202 9.48 -7.37 -28.77
C GLY A 202 8.39 -6.43 -28.24
N ALA A 203 7.98 -6.60 -26.98
CA ALA A 203 7.00 -5.72 -26.33
C ALA A 203 7.51 -4.27 -26.28
N LYS A 204 6.60 -3.33 -26.40
CA LYS A 204 6.91 -1.90 -26.23
C LYS A 204 7.02 -1.49 -24.77
N VAL A 205 6.30 -2.20 -23.90
CA VAL A 205 6.26 -1.95 -22.45
C VAL A 205 6.54 -3.24 -21.70
N ILE A 206 7.47 -3.18 -20.75
CA ILE A 206 7.70 -4.23 -19.77
C ILE A 206 7.03 -3.79 -18.47
N GLY A 207 5.95 -4.46 -18.10
CA GLY A 207 5.21 -4.22 -16.86
C GLY A 207 5.87 -4.94 -15.70
N LEU A 208 6.45 -4.18 -14.78
CA LEU A 208 7.05 -4.72 -13.57
C LEU A 208 5.94 -4.93 -12.51
N ALA A 209 5.37 -6.13 -12.47
CA ALA A 209 4.36 -6.53 -11.49
C ALA A 209 5.03 -7.12 -10.24
N ASN A 210 5.91 -6.33 -9.64
CA ASN A 210 6.66 -6.57 -8.42
C ASN A 210 6.81 -5.27 -7.62
N ALA A 211 7.49 -5.28 -6.48
CA ALA A 211 7.65 -4.11 -5.61
C ALA A 211 8.91 -4.24 -4.74
N GLY A 212 9.22 -3.18 -4.01
CA GLY A 212 10.34 -3.16 -3.07
C GLY A 212 11.68 -3.43 -3.73
N MET A 213 12.52 -4.20 -3.06
CA MET A 213 13.87 -4.55 -3.57
C MET A 213 13.84 -5.31 -4.89
N ASP A 214 12.82 -6.14 -5.14
CA ASP A 214 12.69 -6.86 -6.41
C ASP A 214 12.52 -5.89 -7.58
N THR A 215 11.66 -4.87 -7.43
CA THR A 215 11.49 -3.82 -8.45
C THR A 215 12.75 -2.97 -8.61
N ALA A 216 13.39 -2.58 -7.51
CA ALA A 216 14.61 -1.78 -7.57
C ALA A 216 15.74 -2.54 -8.32
N ASN A 217 15.92 -3.84 -8.02
CA ASN A 217 16.89 -4.67 -8.69
C ASN A 217 16.55 -4.88 -10.18
N ALA A 218 15.27 -5.11 -10.51
CA ALA A 218 14.84 -5.24 -11.89
C ALA A 218 15.11 -3.96 -12.71
N ILE A 219 14.81 -2.78 -12.16
CA ILE A 219 15.08 -1.48 -12.81
C ILE A 219 16.58 -1.29 -13.03
N LYS A 220 17.41 -1.55 -12.00
CA LYS A 220 18.85 -1.41 -12.07
C LYS A 220 19.44 -2.32 -13.15
N GLN A 221 19.10 -3.60 -13.14
CA GLN A 221 19.59 -4.56 -14.11
C GLN A 221 19.05 -4.30 -15.52
N ALA A 222 17.82 -3.82 -15.68
CA ALA A 222 17.28 -3.40 -16.97
C ALA A 222 18.09 -2.23 -17.59
N ALA A 223 18.58 -1.31 -16.76
CA ALA A 223 19.47 -0.24 -17.22
C ALA A 223 20.84 -0.80 -17.66
N GLU A 224 21.40 -1.76 -16.95
CA GLU A 224 22.65 -2.45 -17.30
C GLU A 224 22.55 -3.20 -18.65
N PHE A 225 21.38 -3.80 -18.94
CA PHE A 225 21.09 -4.47 -20.23
C PHE A 225 20.71 -3.51 -21.35
N GLY A 226 20.61 -2.22 -21.09
CA GLY A 226 20.23 -1.24 -22.11
C GLY A 226 18.81 -1.39 -22.64
N ILE A 227 17.88 -1.93 -21.85
CA ILE A 227 16.51 -2.23 -22.29
C ILE A 227 15.80 -0.97 -22.75
N VAL A 228 15.88 0.10 -21.97
CA VAL A 228 15.23 1.39 -22.30
C VAL A 228 15.89 2.05 -23.51
N GLN A 229 17.23 1.99 -23.59
CA GLN A 229 17.99 2.48 -24.74
C GLN A 229 17.66 1.69 -26.01
N GLY A 230 17.30 0.41 -25.88
CA GLY A 230 16.81 -0.45 -26.97
C GLY A 230 15.38 -0.12 -27.45
N GLY A 231 14.69 0.85 -26.82
CA GLY A 231 13.39 1.36 -27.24
C GLY A 231 12.19 0.72 -26.53
N GLN A 232 12.42 -0.13 -25.51
CA GLN A 232 11.36 -0.62 -24.63
C GLN A 232 11.20 0.31 -23.43
N ARG A 233 9.98 0.42 -22.91
CA ARG A 233 9.66 1.23 -21.71
C ARG A 233 9.46 0.33 -20.51
N LEU A 234 9.90 0.77 -19.35
CA LEU A 234 9.58 0.12 -18.07
C LEU A 234 8.34 0.77 -17.46
N ALA A 235 7.33 -0.03 -17.16
CA ALA A 235 6.19 0.37 -16.36
C ALA A 235 6.40 -0.11 -14.92
N SER A 236 6.84 0.79 -14.04
CA SER A 236 7.00 0.51 -12.62
C SER A 236 5.64 0.59 -11.94
N LEU A 237 4.90 -0.53 -11.94
CA LEU A 237 3.50 -0.57 -11.50
C LEU A 237 3.35 -0.30 -10.01
N LEU A 238 4.35 -0.63 -9.18
CA LEU A 238 4.41 -0.26 -7.77
C LEU A 238 5.85 0.09 -7.37
N VAL A 239 6.13 1.36 -7.34
CA VAL A 239 7.37 1.97 -6.84
C VAL A 239 6.97 3.13 -5.94
N THR A 240 7.64 3.30 -4.83
CA THR A 240 7.41 4.39 -3.90
C THR A 240 8.65 5.27 -3.75
N LEU A 241 8.50 6.35 -2.99
CA LEU A 241 9.59 7.26 -2.65
C LEU A 241 10.81 6.53 -2.05
N SER A 242 10.59 5.43 -1.33
CA SER A 242 11.67 4.64 -0.73
C SER A 242 12.56 3.98 -1.76
N GLU A 243 11.98 3.34 -2.78
CA GLU A 243 12.73 2.71 -3.86
C GLU A 243 13.42 3.75 -4.75
N VAL A 244 12.74 4.87 -5.07
CA VAL A 244 13.35 5.97 -5.83
C VAL A 244 14.54 6.56 -5.09
N HIS A 245 14.44 6.70 -3.76
CA HIS A 245 15.57 7.15 -2.93
C HIS A 245 16.75 6.15 -2.97
N GLY A 246 16.46 4.88 -2.88
CA GLY A 246 17.49 3.82 -2.93
C GLY A 246 18.15 3.68 -4.30
N LEU A 247 17.40 3.83 -5.38
CA LEU A 247 17.93 3.82 -6.77
C LEU A 247 18.75 5.07 -7.09
N GLY A 248 18.37 6.21 -6.53
CA GLY A 248 18.88 7.51 -6.89
C GLY A 248 18.29 8.04 -8.21
N LEU A 249 18.24 9.37 -8.34
CA LEU A 249 17.65 10.04 -9.51
C LEU A 249 18.30 9.68 -10.86
N PRO A 250 19.63 9.44 -10.95
CA PRO A 250 20.23 9.05 -12.24
C PRO A 250 19.64 7.75 -12.82
N ALA A 251 19.30 6.78 -11.96
CA ALA A 251 18.71 5.50 -12.39
C ALA A 251 17.18 5.56 -12.50
N ALA A 252 16.53 6.39 -11.67
CA ALA A 252 15.07 6.43 -11.56
C ALA A 252 14.41 7.54 -12.41
N ASN A 253 15.15 8.52 -12.94
CA ASN A 253 14.53 9.65 -13.66
C ASN A 253 13.66 9.20 -14.84
N GLY A 254 12.54 9.89 -15.02
CA GLY A 254 11.59 9.58 -16.09
C GLY A 254 10.68 8.38 -15.82
N LEU A 255 10.86 7.64 -14.72
CA LEU A 255 9.89 6.63 -14.30
C LEU A 255 8.55 7.29 -14.00
N VAL A 256 7.48 6.70 -14.51
CA VAL A 256 6.11 7.07 -14.18
C VAL A 256 5.60 6.12 -13.11
N LEU A 257 5.07 6.66 -12.03
CA LEU A 257 4.57 5.92 -10.88
C LEU A 257 3.33 6.58 -10.29
N SER A 258 2.63 5.86 -9.42
CA SER A 258 1.47 6.40 -8.70
C SER A 258 1.62 6.16 -7.21
N GLU A 259 1.30 7.17 -6.40
CA GLU A 259 1.21 7.06 -4.95
C GLU A 259 -0.06 7.77 -4.43
N GLY A 260 -0.58 7.31 -3.30
CA GLY A 260 -1.67 7.98 -2.57
C GLY A 260 -1.21 9.13 -1.69
N PHE A 261 0.09 9.34 -1.59
CA PHE A 261 0.70 10.38 -0.77
C PHE A 261 2.09 10.77 -1.31
N TYR A 262 2.40 12.04 -1.22
CA TYR A 262 3.75 12.57 -1.37
C TYR A 262 3.95 13.71 -0.36
N TRP A 263 5.10 13.74 0.30
CA TRP A 263 5.37 14.66 1.41
C TRP A 263 5.26 16.15 1.04
N ASP A 264 5.42 16.50 -0.23
CA ASP A 264 5.39 17.88 -0.75
C ASP A 264 4.09 18.21 -1.52
N LEU A 265 2.99 17.52 -1.28
CA LEU A 265 1.70 17.82 -1.91
C LEU A 265 1.09 19.12 -1.40
N ASP A 266 1.13 19.34 -0.08
CA ASP A 266 0.55 20.50 0.60
C ASP A 266 1.16 20.72 1.99
N ASP A 267 0.70 21.75 2.70
CA ASP A 267 1.24 22.10 4.02
C ASP A 267 1.04 21.01 5.07
N LYS A 268 -0.08 20.28 5.06
CA LYS A 268 -0.33 19.17 5.99
C LYS A 268 0.60 18.00 5.72
N ALA A 269 0.81 17.66 4.44
CA ALA A 269 1.74 16.61 4.04
C ALA A 269 3.18 16.99 4.40
N ARG A 270 3.60 18.24 4.16
CA ARG A 270 4.92 18.75 4.53
C ARG A 270 5.15 18.70 6.04
N ALA A 271 4.18 19.18 6.83
CA ALA A 271 4.28 19.17 8.29
C ALA A 271 4.43 17.75 8.85
N PHE A 272 3.65 16.79 8.35
CA PHE A 272 3.77 15.38 8.72
C PHE A 272 5.12 14.81 8.26
N GLY A 273 5.50 15.02 7.00
CA GLY A 273 6.76 14.53 6.44
C GLY A 273 7.99 15.00 7.22
N GLN A 274 8.05 16.26 7.61
CA GLN A 274 9.14 16.81 8.43
C GLN A 274 9.20 16.19 9.83
N ARG A 275 8.07 15.94 10.45
CA ARG A 275 8.01 15.28 11.78
C ARG A 275 8.43 13.82 11.69
N TYR A 276 7.96 13.12 10.66
CA TYR A 276 8.36 11.76 10.39
C TYR A 276 9.87 11.67 10.09
N GLN A 277 10.40 12.58 9.29
CA GLN A 277 11.83 12.64 8.97
C GLN A 277 12.70 12.86 10.21
N LYS A 278 12.26 13.67 11.17
CA LYS A 278 13.00 13.86 12.44
C LYS A 278 13.17 12.56 13.23
N VAL A 279 12.21 11.64 13.12
CA VAL A 279 12.23 10.35 13.85
C VAL A 279 12.98 9.27 13.07
N THR A 280 12.84 9.26 11.73
CA THR A 280 13.30 8.15 10.90
C THR A 280 14.52 8.47 10.04
N GLY A 281 14.84 9.76 9.86
CA GLY A 281 15.87 10.22 8.92
C GLY A 281 15.42 10.24 7.46
N ARG A 282 14.18 9.80 7.13
CA ARG A 282 13.65 9.69 5.78
C ARG A 282 12.27 10.35 5.66
N MET A 283 11.89 10.77 4.46
CA MET A 283 10.50 11.17 4.18
C MET A 283 9.60 9.93 4.04
N PRO A 284 8.34 10.02 4.49
CA PRO A 284 7.40 8.91 4.39
C PRO A 284 6.92 8.71 2.94
N ASN A 285 6.73 7.46 2.55
CA ASN A 285 5.97 7.07 1.37
C ASN A 285 4.48 6.90 1.71
N MET A 286 3.66 6.48 0.73
CA MET A 286 2.21 6.29 0.91
C MET A 286 1.84 5.20 1.94
N ILE A 287 2.69 4.17 2.14
CA ILE A 287 2.41 3.10 3.10
C ILE A 287 2.56 3.61 4.53
N GLN A 288 3.65 4.29 4.79
CA GLN A 288 3.96 4.85 6.09
C GLN A 288 2.98 5.97 6.47
N ALA A 289 2.69 6.87 5.52
CA ALA A 289 1.67 7.90 5.72
C ALA A 289 0.25 7.30 5.86
N GLY A 290 -0.05 6.25 5.10
CA GLY A 290 -1.30 5.50 5.22
C GLY A 290 -1.43 4.78 6.57
N THR A 291 -0.32 4.26 7.11
CA THR A 291 -0.32 3.63 8.45
C THR A 291 -0.59 4.66 9.55
N TYR A 292 0.00 5.85 9.46
CA TYR A 292 -0.34 6.97 10.35
C TYR A 292 -1.84 7.28 10.30
N SER A 293 -2.39 7.47 9.09
CA SER A 293 -3.81 7.74 8.86
C SER A 293 -4.72 6.64 9.43
N ALA A 294 -4.40 5.37 9.14
CA ALA A 294 -5.17 4.22 9.60
C ALA A 294 -5.25 4.12 11.13
N VAL A 295 -4.12 4.29 11.81
CA VAL A 295 -4.07 4.26 13.29
C VAL A 295 -4.82 5.43 13.88
N LEU A 296 -4.62 6.65 13.35
CA LEU A 296 -5.33 7.84 13.82
C LEU A 296 -6.84 7.71 13.66
N GLN A 297 -7.29 7.21 12.51
CA GLN A 297 -8.72 7.01 12.24
C GLN A 297 -9.33 5.89 13.09
N TYR A 298 -8.57 4.82 13.36
CA TYR A 298 -9.00 3.75 14.27
C TYR A 298 -9.24 4.27 15.68
N LEU A 299 -8.34 5.10 16.22
CA LEU A 299 -8.51 5.71 17.55
C LEU A 299 -9.70 6.68 17.59
N LYS A 300 -9.90 7.50 16.54
CA LYS A 300 -11.10 8.34 16.39
C LYS A 300 -12.38 7.51 16.35
N ALA A 301 -12.34 6.35 15.69
CA ALA A 301 -13.51 5.47 15.60
C ALA A 301 -13.86 4.83 16.95
N ILE A 302 -12.88 4.42 17.76
CA ILE A 302 -13.09 3.97 19.15
C ILE A 302 -13.71 5.07 19.98
N GLU A 303 -13.16 6.29 19.92
CA GLU A 303 -13.70 7.45 20.65
C GLU A 303 -15.16 7.73 20.26
N ALA A 304 -15.46 7.75 18.96
CA ALA A 304 -16.81 7.98 18.44
C ALA A 304 -17.78 6.82 18.73
N ALA A 305 -17.29 5.59 18.84
CA ALA A 305 -18.08 4.41 19.20
C ALA A 305 -18.34 4.35 20.72
N GLY A 306 -17.47 4.95 21.53
CA GLY A 306 -17.51 4.85 22.99
C GLY A 306 -17.07 3.47 23.51
N THR A 307 -16.42 2.65 22.67
CA THR A 307 -16.00 1.27 22.99
C THR A 307 -14.94 0.80 21.98
N ASP A 308 -14.17 -0.23 22.34
CA ASP A 308 -13.25 -0.96 21.46
C ASP A 308 -13.92 -2.18 20.79
N ASP A 309 -15.22 -2.39 21.00
CA ASP A 309 -15.97 -3.46 20.33
C ASP A 309 -15.85 -3.38 18.81
N ALA A 310 -15.45 -4.49 18.18
CA ALA A 310 -15.12 -4.50 16.75
C ALA A 310 -16.32 -4.18 15.84
N ASP A 311 -17.54 -4.60 16.19
CA ASP A 311 -18.75 -4.31 15.40
C ASP A 311 -19.06 -2.79 15.44
N ALA A 312 -18.97 -2.18 16.62
CA ALA A 312 -19.21 -0.76 16.82
C ALA A 312 -18.12 0.08 16.13
N VAL A 313 -16.84 -0.28 16.29
CA VAL A 313 -15.71 0.41 15.67
C VAL A 313 -15.74 0.28 14.14
N ALA A 314 -16.03 -0.90 13.59
CA ALA A 314 -16.14 -1.12 12.15
C ALA A 314 -17.28 -0.27 11.53
N THR A 315 -18.39 -0.11 12.25
CA THR A 315 -19.49 0.76 11.84
C THR A 315 -19.04 2.23 11.79
N LYS A 316 -18.30 2.69 12.79
CA LYS A 316 -17.76 4.06 12.83
C LYS A 316 -16.72 4.32 11.76
N LEU A 317 -15.80 3.37 11.52
CA LEU A 317 -14.79 3.47 10.45
C LEU A 317 -15.44 3.69 9.08
N ARG A 318 -16.58 3.04 8.80
CA ARG A 318 -17.32 3.23 7.54
C ARG A 318 -18.11 4.54 7.48
N ALA A 319 -18.55 5.05 8.60
CA ALA A 319 -19.43 6.23 8.66
C ALA A 319 -18.68 7.57 8.71
N MET A 320 -17.44 7.57 9.20
CA MET A 320 -16.67 8.78 9.43
C MET A 320 -15.83 9.18 8.21
N PRO A 321 -15.75 10.48 7.89
CA PRO A 321 -14.81 10.97 6.89
C PRO A 321 -13.36 10.75 7.37
N VAL A 322 -12.44 10.61 6.42
CA VAL A 322 -11.01 10.51 6.69
C VAL A 322 -10.33 11.80 6.22
N GLU A 323 -9.97 12.62 7.20
CA GLU A 323 -9.30 13.91 6.99
C GLU A 323 -8.10 14.03 7.92
N ASP A 324 -6.90 13.95 7.33
CA ASP A 324 -5.63 14.01 8.03
C ASP A 324 -4.46 14.40 7.11
N ALA A 325 -3.23 14.07 7.47
CA ALA A 325 -2.06 14.34 6.66
C ALA A 325 -2.02 13.49 5.37
N PHE A 326 -2.63 12.30 5.37
CA PHE A 326 -2.68 11.40 4.22
C PHE A 326 -3.81 11.76 3.25
N SER A 327 -5.02 12.01 3.75
CA SER A 327 -6.22 12.24 2.93
C SER A 327 -6.95 13.52 3.33
N ARG A 328 -7.56 14.21 2.34
CA ARG A 328 -8.38 15.42 2.54
C ARG A 328 -9.87 15.14 2.47
N ASN A 329 -10.27 14.12 1.76
CA ASN A 329 -11.66 13.79 1.43
C ASN A 329 -11.88 12.26 1.38
N GLY A 330 -11.13 11.52 2.19
CA GLY A 330 -11.23 10.06 2.24
C GLY A 330 -12.56 9.59 2.84
N LYS A 331 -13.03 8.46 2.36
CA LYS A 331 -14.16 7.73 2.96
C LYS A 331 -14.01 6.24 2.78
N VAL A 332 -14.57 5.47 3.69
CA VAL A 332 -14.58 4.01 3.63
C VAL A 332 -15.89 3.54 2.98
N LEU A 333 -15.77 2.71 1.94
CA LEU A 333 -16.91 2.08 1.27
C LEU A 333 -17.43 0.87 2.07
N ALA A 334 -18.61 0.37 1.72
CA ALA A 334 -19.24 -0.76 2.41
C ALA A 334 -18.36 -2.01 2.46
N ASN A 335 -17.59 -2.27 1.39
CA ASN A 335 -16.65 -3.39 1.31
C ASN A 335 -15.33 -3.20 2.11
N GLY A 336 -15.16 -2.08 2.82
CA GLY A 336 -13.97 -1.77 3.60
C GLY A 336 -12.86 -1.05 2.82
N ARG A 337 -13.04 -0.70 1.53
CA ARG A 337 -12.07 0.11 0.78
C ARG A 337 -12.14 1.57 1.22
N MET A 338 -11.05 2.12 1.73
CA MET A 338 -10.91 3.55 1.93
C MET A 338 -10.48 4.20 0.61
N ILE A 339 -11.36 5.01 0.03
CA ILE A 339 -11.09 5.75 -1.20
C ILE A 339 -10.59 7.16 -0.89
N HIS A 340 -9.62 7.60 -1.63
CA HIS A 340 -8.96 8.91 -1.56
C HIS A 340 -8.31 9.21 -2.92
N ASP A 341 -7.84 10.42 -3.11
CA ASP A 341 -7.15 10.78 -4.34
C ASP A 341 -5.83 10.00 -4.49
N MET A 342 -5.59 9.53 -5.71
CA MET A 342 -4.30 8.98 -6.14
C MET A 342 -3.58 9.98 -7.02
N TYR A 343 -2.27 9.98 -6.98
CA TYR A 343 -1.45 10.93 -7.71
C TYR A 343 -0.54 10.20 -8.68
N LEU A 344 -0.54 10.64 -9.94
CA LEU A 344 0.39 10.17 -10.96
C LEU A 344 1.59 11.11 -10.99
N PHE A 345 2.78 10.55 -10.88
CA PHE A 345 4.05 11.29 -10.86
C PHE A 345 5.01 10.83 -11.94
N GLU A 346 5.91 11.71 -12.30
CA GLU A 346 7.15 11.41 -13.01
C GLU A 346 8.32 11.71 -12.09
N VAL A 347 9.30 10.79 -12.04
CA VAL A 347 10.53 11.00 -11.29
C VAL A 347 11.38 12.07 -12.00
N LYS A 348 11.77 13.10 -11.26
CA LYS A 348 12.57 14.24 -11.73
C LYS A 348 13.95 13.80 -12.22
N LYS A 349 14.51 14.58 -13.17
CA LYS A 349 15.93 14.53 -13.48
C LYS A 349 16.76 15.07 -12.30
N PRO A 350 18.01 14.66 -12.13
CA PRO A 350 18.87 15.21 -11.07
C PRO A 350 18.94 16.75 -11.05
N SER A 351 18.92 17.38 -12.24
CA SER A 351 18.95 18.85 -12.36
C SER A 351 17.66 19.58 -11.95
N GLU A 352 16.55 18.84 -11.80
CA GLU A 352 15.24 19.39 -11.42
C GLU A 352 14.98 19.28 -9.91
N SER A 353 15.72 18.41 -9.20
CA SER A 353 15.61 18.23 -7.76
C SER A 353 16.36 19.33 -7.01
N LYS A 354 15.70 19.98 -6.06
CA LYS A 354 16.23 21.11 -5.30
C LYS A 354 16.80 20.70 -3.94
N GLN A 355 16.40 19.55 -3.43
CA GLN A 355 16.80 19.02 -2.13
C GLN A 355 16.57 17.52 -2.04
N ALA A 356 17.07 16.88 -0.99
CA ALA A 356 16.80 15.47 -0.73
C ALA A 356 15.28 15.20 -0.68
N PHE A 357 14.86 14.09 -1.27
CA PHE A 357 13.46 13.65 -1.41
C PHE A 357 12.55 14.54 -2.29
N ASP A 358 13.06 15.58 -2.91
CA ASP A 358 12.36 16.36 -3.95
C ASP A 358 12.48 15.63 -5.30
N TYR A 359 11.81 14.47 -5.40
CA TYR A 359 12.01 13.55 -6.51
C TYR A 359 10.87 13.50 -7.50
N TYR A 360 9.70 14.04 -7.18
CA TYR A 360 8.51 13.85 -7.99
C TYR A 360 8.00 15.16 -8.62
N LYS A 361 7.55 15.01 -9.85
CA LYS A 361 6.77 15.99 -10.58
C LYS A 361 5.35 15.45 -10.74
N LEU A 362 4.37 16.16 -10.22
CA LEU A 362 2.97 15.77 -10.32
C LEU A 362 2.50 15.90 -11.77
N LEU A 363 1.98 14.81 -12.33
CA LEU A 363 1.39 14.76 -13.68
C LEU A 363 -0.13 14.88 -13.63
N ALA A 364 -0.77 14.18 -12.70
CA ALA A 364 -2.22 14.17 -12.56
C ALA A 364 -2.67 13.80 -11.14
N THR A 365 -3.81 14.33 -10.74
CA THR A 365 -4.57 13.86 -9.58
C THR A 365 -5.76 13.05 -10.07
N ILE A 366 -5.91 11.83 -9.58
CA ILE A 366 -6.99 10.91 -9.94
C ILE A 366 -7.93 10.85 -8.75
N PRO A 367 -9.16 11.40 -8.85
CA PRO A 367 -10.12 11.37 -7.75
C PRO A 367 -10.41 9.95 -7.26
N GLY A 368 -10.59 9.79 -5.96
CA GLY A 368 -10.74 8.48 -5.33
C GLY A 368 -11.87 7.62 -5.92
N ASN A 369 -13.00 8.22 -6.28
CA ASN A 369 -14.11 7.53 -6.96
C ASN A 369 -13.79 7.09 -8.40
N GLN A 370 -12.70 7.57 -8.97
CA GLN A 370 -12.20 7.14 -10.27
C GLN A 370 -11.01 6.20 -10.14
N ALA A 371 -10.22 6.33 -9.07
CA ALA A 371 -9.01 5.52 -8.86
C ALA A 371 -9.35 4.08 -8.44
N PHE A 372 -10.32 3.91 -7.55
CA PHE A 372 -10.68 2.63 -6.95
C PHE A 372 -11.95 2.04 -7.56
N MET A 373 -12.13 0.71 -7.42
CA MET A 373 -13.36 0.02 -7.84
C MET A 373 -14.55 0.51 -7.00
N THR A 374 -15.72 0.57 -7.62
CA THR A 374 -16.97 0.67 -6.87
C THR A 374 -17.23 -0.61 -6.08
N VAL A 375 -18.18 -0.56 -5.16
CA VAL A 375 -18.56 -1.74 -4.36
C VAL A 375 -19.06 -2.87 -5.27
N GLU A 376 -19.85 -2.53 -6.28
CA GLU A 376 -20.41 -3.48 -7.25
C GLU A 376 -19.32 -4.12 -8.12
N GLU A 377 -18.37 -3.33 -8.62
CA GLU A 377 -17.24 -3.81 -9.42
C GLU A 377 -16.31 -4.73 -8.63
N SER A 378 -16.23 -4.55 -7.31
CA SER A 378 -15.33 -5.30 -6.45
C SER A 378 -15.68 -6.78 -6.29
N GLY A 379 -16.96 -7.14 -6.50
CA GLY A 379 -17.46 -8.50 -6.30
C GLY A 379 -17.46 -8.96 -4.83
N CYS A 380 -17.48 -8.01 -3.89
CA CYS A 380 -17.58 -8.31 -2.45
C CYS A 380 -18.95 -8.90 -2.11
N PRO A 381 -19.03 -10.11 -1.53
CA PRO A 381 -20.30 -10.74 -1.19
C PRO A 381 -21.05 -10.08 -0.03
N LEU A 382 -20.42 -9.16 0.69
CA LEU A 382 -21.02 -8.40 1.81
C LEU A 382 -21.66 -7.09 1.33
N ALA A 383 -21.57 -6.79 0.07
CA ALA A 383 -22.03 -5.52 -0.52
C ALA A 383 -23.48 -5.56 -1.05
N ASN A 384 -24.15 -6.70 -0.91
CA ASN A 384 -25.52 -6.95 -1.35
C ASN A 384 -26.51 -6.80 -0.19
#